data_88d42c49ef24d8d8f8d710241dd0d4ed
#
_entry.id   88d42c49ef24d8d8f8d710241dd0d4ed
#
_cell.length_a   1.000
_cell.length_b   1.000
_cell.length_c   1.000
_cell.angle_alpha   90.00
_cell.angle_beta   90.00
_cell.angle_gamma   90.00
#
_symmetry.space_group_name_H-M   'P 1'
#
loop_
_entity.id
_entity.type
_entity.pdbx_description
1 polymer ?
#
loop_
_entity_poly.entity_id
_entity_poly.type
_entity_poly.pdbx_seq_one_letter_code
_entity_poly.pdbx_strand_id
1 'polypeptide(L)' 'MFQQIAYNPKILSGKPYIRGTRLSVEFVLELFASGATRDEVLKTYPQLTTESVEEALKYAAQSVKNDVLLDVKVKS' A
#
# COMPACT_ATOMS: atom_id res chain seq x y z
N MET A 1 3.68 -9.34 -10.01
CA MET A 1 3.72 -10.00 -8.71
C MET A 1 4.48 -9.15 -7.72
N PHE A 2 3.91 -8.95 -6.54
CA PHE A 2 4.51 -8.08 -5.54
C PHE A 2 5.45 -8.87 -4.65
N GLN A 3 6.70 -8.43 -4.57
CA GLN A 3 7.70 -9.10 -3.74
C GLN A 3 7.78 -8.52 -2.33
N GLN A 4 7.37 -7.27 -2.18
CA GLN A 4 7.45 -6.58 -0.91
C GLN A 4 6.17 -6.70 -0.09
N ILE A 5 5.13 -7.32 -0.64
CA ILE A 5 3.85 -7.44 0.02
C ILE A 5 3.58 -8.89 0.34
N ALA A 6 3.18 -9.15 1.56
CA ALA A 6 2.95 -10.50 2.07
C ALA A 6 1.59 -10.61 2.73
N TYR A 7 1.13 -11.83 2.87
CA TYR A 7 -0.10 -12.17 3.57
C TYR A 7 0.23 -13.25 4.59
N ASN A 8 -0.34 -13.13 5.77
CA ASN A 8 -0.23 -14.19 6.78
C ASN A 8 -1.46 -14.08 7.68
N PRO A 9 -2.29 -15.15 7.77
CA PRO A 9 -3.50 -15.08 8.58
C PRO A 9 -3.24 -14.71 10.04
N LYS A 10 -2.03 -14.98 10.53
CA LYS A 10 -1.66 -14.70 11.91
C LYS A 10 -1.08 -13.31 12.10
N ILE A 11 -0.87 -12.57 11.03
CA ILE A 11 -0.32 -11.22 11.10
C ILE A 11 -1.37 -10.25 10.57
N LEU A 12 -1.73 -9.27 11.39
CA LEU A 12 -2.66 -8.21 11.02
C LEU A 12 -3.97 -8.78 10.46
N SER A 13 -4.41 -9.91 11.03
CA SER A 13 -5.68 -10.56 10.65
C SER A 13 -5.75 -10.91 9.16
N GLY A 14 -4.61 -11.24 8.57
CA GLY A 14 -4.55 -11.63 7.16
C GLY A 14 -4.53 -10.50 6.18
N LYS A 15 -4.46 -9.25 6.65
CA LYS A 15 -4.37 -8.11 5.74
C LYS A 15 -3.02 -8.08 5.03
N PRO A 16 -2.96 -7.56 3.80
CA PRO A 16 -1.68 -7.41 3.14
C PRO A 16 -0.78 -6.46 3.93
N TYR A 17 0.47 -6.82 4.05
CA TYR A 17 1.41 -6.03 4.84
C TYR A 17 2.78 -6.02 4.15
N ILE A 18 3.62 -5.09 4.57
CA ILE A 18 4.95 -4.98 4.01
C ILE A 18 5.84 -6.08 4.59
N ARG A 19 6.41 -6.89 3.72
CA ARG A 19 7.23 -8.04 4.10
C ARG A 19 8.36 -7.59 5.04
N GLY A 20 8.53 -8.34 6.11
CA GLY A 20 9.55 -8.03 7.10
C GLY A 20 9.15 -6.98 8.12
N THR A 21 7.93 -6.48 8.07
CA THR A 21 7.43 -5.49 9.01
C THR A 21 6.07 -5.94 9.53
N ARG A 22 5.51 -5.15 10.45
CA ARG A 22 4.12 -5.30 10.85
C ARG A 22 3.28 -4.11 10.42
N LEU A 23 3.70 -3.47 9.34
CA LEU A 23 2.96 -2.33 8.78
C LEU A 23 2.11 -2.83 7.63
N SER A 24 0.80 -2.61 7.74
CA SER A 24 -0.12 -3.02 6.67
C SER A 24 0.03 -2.09 5.48
N VAL A 25 -0.34 -2.61 4.30
CA VAL A 25 -0.40 -1.77 3.11
C VAL A 25 -1.39 -0.63 3.34
N GLU A 26 -2.52 -0.95 3.96
CA GLU A 26 -3.54 0.06 4.28
C GLU A 26 -2.96 1.20 5.12
N PHE A 27 -2.16 0.86 6.13
CA PHE A 27 -1.55 1.88 6.99
C PHE A 27 -0.63 2.80 6.18
N VAL A 28 0.19 2.21 5.30
CA VAL A 28 1.08 3.00 4.46
C VAL A 28 0.29 3.94 3.57
N LEU A 29 -0.80 3.43 2.98
CA LEU A 29 -1.65 4.25 2.12
C LEU A 29 -2.28 5.40 2.89
N GLU A 30 -2.68 5.15 4.13
CA GLU A 30 -3.28 6.19 4.97
C GLU A 30 -2.29 7.30 5.28
N LEU A 31 -1.01 6.98 5.41
CA LEU A 31 0.01 8.00 5.61
C LEU A 31 0.05 8.96 4.43
N PHE A 32 0.00 8.43 3.22
CA PHE A 32 -0.02 9.28 2.03
C PHE A 32 -1.34 10.04 1.92
N ALA A 33 -2.44 9.40 2.27
CA ALA A 33 -3.73 10.06 2.21
C ALA A 33 -3.81 11.24 3.18
N SER A 34 -3.06 11.20 4.26
CA SER A 34 -3.04 12.30 5.23
C SER A 34 -2.05 13.40 4.85
N GLY A 35 -1.38 13.27 3.71
CA GLY A 35 -0.51 14.33 3.18
C GLY A 35 0.97 14.11 3.37
N ALA A 36 1.39 12.96 3.90
CA ALA A 36 2.81 12.69 4.08
C ALA A 36 3.48 12.49 2.72
N THR A 37 4.70 12.99 2.60
CA THR A 37 5.51 12.74 1.41
C THR A 37 6.23 11.41 1.56
N ARG A 38 6.74 10.90 0.43
CA ARG A 38 7.53 9.67 0.47
C ARG A 38 8.70 9.79 1.42
N ASP A 39 9.43 10.92 1.34
CA ASP A 39 10.59 11.13 2.20
C ASP A 39 10.20 11.10 3.67
N GLU A 40 9.09 11.73 4.01
CA GLU A 40 8.60 11.74 5.38
C GLU A 40 8.26 10.33 5.87
N VAL A 41 7.62 9.55 5.03
CA VAL A 41 7.25 8.18 5.37
C VAL A 41 8.50 7.34 5.62
N LEU A 42 9.48 7.41 4.72
CA LEU A 42 10.71 6.64 4.86
C LEU A 42 11.52 7.07 6.06
N LYS A 43 11.50 8.35 6.38
CA LYS A 43 12.22 8.87 7.53
C LYS A 43 11.57 8.43 8.84
N THR A 44 10.26 8.47 8.90
CA THR A 44 9.51 8.12 10.10
C THR A 44 9.50 6.61 10.35
N TYR A 45 9.47 5.82 9.28
CA TYR A 45 9.39 4.37 9.36
C TYR A 45 10.57 3.75 8.64
N PRO A 46 11.76 3.72 9.29
CA PRO A 46 12.98 3.28 8.63
C PRO A 46 12.96 1.81 8.20
N GLN A 47 12.02 1.02 8.69
CA GLN A 47 11.86 -0.35 8.22
C GLN A 47 11.29 -0.43 6.82
N LEU A 48 10.77 0.68 6.28
CA LEU A 48 10.26 0.73 4.91
C LEU A 48 11.38 1.13 3.96
N THR A 49 11.29 0.63 2.73
CA THR A 49 12.21 1.01 1.66
C THR A 49 11.43 1.69 0.54
N THR A 50 12.16 2.32 -0.37
CA THR A 50 11.53 2.92 -1.54
C THR A 50 10.75 1.87 -2.32
N GLU A 51 11.34 0.67 -2.47
CA GLU A 51 10.67 -0.41 -3.19
C GLU A 51 9.38 -0.84 -2.51
N SER A 52 9.39 -0.97 -1.18
CA SER A 52 8.19 -1.40 -0.48
C SER A 52 7.08 -0.37 -0.58
N VAL A 53 7.42 0.91 -0.50
CA VAL A 53 6.45 1.98 -0.63
C VAL A 53 5.86 1.99 -2.04
N GLU A 54 6.71 1.86 -3.06
CA GLU A 54 6.23 1.84 -4.43
C GLU A 54 5.33 0.65 -4.70
N GLU A 55 5.67 -0.52 -4.15
CA GLU A 55 4.80 -1.69 -4.33
C GLU A 55 3.48 -1.52 -3.62
N ALA A 56 3.48 -0.88 -2.44
CA ALA A 56 2.23 -0.61 -1.75
C ALA A 56 1.31 0.27 -2.60
N LEU A 57 1.87 1.29 -3.22
CA LEU A 57 1.09 2.17 -4.09
C LEU A 57 0.59 1.44 -5.33
N LYS A 58 1.43 0.61 -5.93
CA LYS A 58 1.01 -0.21 -7.08
C LYS A 58 -0.07 -1.21 -6.70
N TYR A 59 0.07 -1.80 -5.53
CA TYR A 59 -0.94 -2.74 -5.02
C TYR A 59 -2.28 -2.04 -4.88
N ALA A 60 -2.29 -0.84 -4.32
CA ALA A 60 -3.52 -0.09 -4.17
C ALA A 60 -4.12 0.26 -5.52
N ALA A 61 -3.28 0.67 -6.46
CA ALA A 61 -3.76 1.03 -7.80
C ALA A 61 -4.42 -0.17 -8.47
N GLN A 62 -3.82 -1.35 -8.34
CA GLN A 62 -4.42 -2.55 -8.91
C GLN A 62 -5.70 -2.96 -8.21
N SER A 63 -5.74 -2.81 -6.90
CA SER A 63 -6.90 -3.22 -6.11
C SER A 63 -8.16 -2.43 -6.44
N VAL A 64 -8.00 -1.15 -6.79
CA VAL A 64 -9.15 -0.30 -7.09
C VAL A 64 -9.34 -0.06 -8.59
N LYS A 65 -8.48 -0.65 -9.40
CA LYS A 65 -8.44 -0.34 -10.84
C LYS A 65 -9.77 -0.58 -11.51
N ASN A 66 -10.38 -1.73 -11.26
CA ASN A 66 -11.63 -2.07 -11.93
C ASN A 66 -12.75 -1.13 -11.51
N ASP A 67 -12.83 -0.84 -10.21
CA ASP A 67 -13.87 0.04 -9.71
C ASP A 67 -13.72 1.46 -10.29
N VAL A 68 -12.49 1.95 -10.31
CA VAL A 68 -12.21 3.28 -10.84
C VAL A 68 -12.54 3.36 -12.32
N LEU A 69 -12.18 2.34 -13.08
CA LEU A 69 -12.44 2.30 -14.51
C LEU A 69 -13.95 2.25 -14.79
N LEU A 70 -14.69 1.50 -13.99
CA LEU A 70 -16.14 1.45 -14.14
C LEU A 70 -16.76 2.81 -13.89
N ASP A 71 -16.31 3.50 -12.86
CA ASP A 71 -16.81 4.85 -12.56
C ASP A 71 -16.53 5.81 -13.70
N VAL A 72 -15.33 5.76 -14.23
CA VAL A 72 -14.96 6.63 -15.36
C VAL A 72 -15.86 6.36 -16.56
N LYS A 73 -16.12 5.09 -16.86
CA LYS A 73 -16.98 4.73 -17.97
C LYS A 73 -18.39 5.24 -17.77
N VAL A 74 -18.90 5.14 -16.56
CA VAL A 74 -20.26 5.57 -16.25
C VAL A 74 -20.39 7.08 -16.44
N LYS A 75 -19.37 7.81 -16.02
CA LYS A 75 -19.36 9.28 -16.12
C LYS A 75 -19.15 9.77 -17.53
N SER A 76 -18.50 8.98 -18.34
CA SER A 76 -18.22 9.36 -19.72
C SER A 76 -19.39 9.05 -20.62
#